data_9a34fb19101e04d3aa1b9dc9c2a3b497
#
_entry.id   9a34fb19101e04d3aa1b9dc9c2a3b497
#
_cell.length_a   1.000
_cell.length_b   1.000
_cell.length_c   1.000
_cell.angle_alpha   90.00
_cell.angle_beta   90.00
_cell.angle_gamma   90.00
#
_symmetry.space_group_name_H-M   'P 1'
#
loop_
_entity.id
_entity.type
_entity.pdbx_description
1 polymer ?
#
loop_
_entity_poly.entity_id
_entity_poly.type
_entity_poly.pdbx_seq_one_letter_code
_entity_poly.pdbx_strand_id
1 'polypeptide(L)'
;MDKQPEFDGWRADLGPWTPKIVGDKLYGRGSADDGYAAYASIAAIAALKAQNIPHPRMVGLIETCEESGSGDLLPYIDALRARLGEVALVICLDSGAGNYDQLWLTTSLRGMASGVLKVEVLTEGVHSGDASGLVPSSFRIMRQLLDRLEDSHSGRLLPQSFHCEIPPERVAQAQDTARILGDLVHQRFPWAHHDCHGSSVFTLPTTQDPTQALLNRTWRPTLSVTGAEGLPALQDAGNVLRPYTAFKLSLRLPPLVDAARAVQEMKVLLENNAPYQARVTFEHHGGATGWNAPDVAPWLTQALHSASNAHFGAPCGFIGQGGTIPLMNMLSQGFPRAQMVVCGVLGPQSNAHGPNEFLHMPYARKLTAAMAQVMASLP
;
A
#
# COMPACT_ATOMS: atom_id res chain seq x y z
N MET A 1 4.30 -4.71 18.16
CA MET A 1 4.33 -4.60 16.68
C MET A 1 3.73 -5.86 16.13
N ASP A 2 2.66 -5.73 15.38
CA ASP A 2 2.06 -6.82 14.61
C ASP A 2 2.81 -7.02 13.29
N LYS A 3 2.49 -8.07 12.58
CA LYS A 3 3.18 -8.46 11.34
C LYS A 3 2.25 -9.28 10.48
N GLN A 4 2.41 -9.18 9.18
CA GLN A 4 1.74 -10.05 8.23
C GLN A 4 2.08 -11.53 8.49
N PRO A 5 1.20 -12.46 8.12
CA PRO A 5 1.46 -13.90 8.17
C PRO A 5 2.73 -14.29 7.42
N GLU A 6 3.23 -15.49 7.71
CA GLU A 6 4.50 -15.98 7.16
C GLU A 6 4.49 -16.18 5.64
N PHE A 7 3.38 -16.55 5.02
CA PHE A 7 3.25 -16.96 3.62
C PHE A 7 4.28 -18.00 3.14
N ASP A 8 3.91 -18.76 2.12
CA ASP A 8 4.78 -19.72 1.46
C ASP A 8 5.75 -19.06 0.47
N GLY A 9 6.76 -19.79 0.01
CA GLY A 9 7.68 -19.36 -1.04
C GLY A 9 8.98 -18.75 -0.54
N TRP A 10 9.31 -18.87 0.74
CA TRP A 10 10.63 -18.52 1.25
C TRP A 10 11.73 -19.38 0.62
N ARG A 11 12.83 -18.76 0.28
CA ARG A 11 14.04 -19.45 -0.19
C ARG A 11 14.48 -20.46 0.87
N ALA A 12 14.93 -21.65 0.46
CA ALA A 12 15.19 -22.78 1.34
C ALA A 12 16.17 -22.51 2.51
N ASP A 13 17.04 -21.52 2.34
CA ASP A 13 18.03 -21.10 3.33
C ASP A 13 17.55 -19.91 4.19
N LEU A 14 16.33 -19.42 3.99
CA LEU A 14 15.70 -18.30 4.69
C LEU A 14 14.39 -18.73 5.34
N GLY A 15 13.90 -17.94 6.28
CA GLY A 15 12.60 -18.18 6.91
C GLY A 15 12.05 -16.92 7.55
N PRO A 16 10.73 -16.86 7.76
CA PRO A 16 10.08 -15.68 8.31
C PRO A 16 10.52 -15.34 9.74
N TRP A 17 10.70 -16.37 10.57
CA TRP A 17 10.93 -16.20 12.02
C TRP A 17 12.37 -16.47 12.46
N THR A 18 13.26 -16.74 11.51
CA THR A 18 14.69 -16.93 11.77
C THR A 18 15.48 -15.86 11.03
N PRO A 19 15.84 -14.74 11.70
CA PRO A 19 16.52 -13.65 11.04
C PRO A 19 17.89 -14.08 10.53
N LYS A 20 18.21 -13.73 9.28
CA LYS A 20 19.47 -14.07 8.63
C LYS A 20 20.05 -12.89 7.89
N ILE A 21 21.32 -12.60 8.12
CA ILE A 21 22.06 -11.59 7.38
C ILE A 21 22.73 -12.27 6.18
N VAL A 22 22.49 -11.76 4.97
CA VAL A 22 23.20 -12.15 3.76
C VAL A 22 23.63 -10.87 3.02
N GLY A 23 24.93 -10.60 3.00
CA GLY A 23 25.48 -9.33 2.52
C GLY A 23 24.91 -8.15 3.32
N ASP A 24 24.35 -7.17 2.64
CA ASP A 24 23.78 -5.96 3.23
C ASP A 24 22.30 -6.10 3.63
N LYS A 25 21.74 -7.31 3.57
CA LYS A 25 20.32 -7.58 3.80
C LYS A 25 20.10 -8.41 5.05
N LEU A 26 19.22 -7.94 5.94
CA LEU A 26 18.68 -8.71 7.05
C LEU A 26 17.32 -9.28 6.63
N TYR A 27 17.27 -10.59 6.40
CA TYR A 27 16.04 -11.30 6.03
C TYR A 27 15.25 -11.71 7.28
N GLY A 28 13.93 -11.62 7.19
CA GLY A 28 12.97 -12.02 8.21
C GLY A 28 11.68 -11.24 8.09
N ARG A 29 10.55 -11.83 8.47
CA ARG A 29 9.26 -11.17 8.50
C ARG A 29 9.28 -9.99 9.48
N GLY A 30 8.80 -8.82 9.04
CA GLY A 30 8.78 -7.61 9.86
C GLY A 30 10.16 -6.98 10.05
N SER A 31 11.18 -7.39 9.29
CA SER A 31 12.50 -6.78 9.37
C SER A 31 12.50 -5.36 8.78
N ALA A 32 11.75 -5.14 7.71
CA ALA A 32 11.58 -3.87 7.03
C ALA A 32 10.20 -3.25 7.28
N ASP A 33 9.20 -4.07 7.54
CA ASP A 33 7.80 -3.72 7.73
C ASP A 33 7.32 -4.11 9.16
N ASP A 34 7.45 -3.27 10.18
CA ASP A 34 8.33 -2.11 10.36
C ASP A 34 9.24 -2.26 11.59
N GLY A 35 9.62 -3.50 11.92
CA GLY A 35 10.37 -3.84 13.16
C GLY A 35 11.62 -3.00 13.40
N TYR A 36 12.25 -2.46 12.39
CA TYR A 36 13.43 -1.59 12.51
C TYR A 36 13.10 -0.21 13.11
N ALA A 37 11.86 0.29 12.95
CA ALA A 37 11.48 1.68 13.22
C ALA A 37 11.71 2.10 14.68
N ALA A 38 11.36 1.23 15.63
CA ALA A 38 11.60 1.50 17.05
C ALA A 38 13.10 1.63 17.37
N TYR A 39 13.93 0.72 16.84
CA TYR A 39 15.38 0.75 17.02
C TYR A 39 16.02 1.96 16.33
N ALA A 40 15.60 2.29 15.12
CA ALA A 40 16.04 3.48 14.38
C ALA A 40 15.73 4.77 15.16
N SER A 41 14.53 4.88 15.71
CA SER A 41 14.09 6.03 16.51
C SER A 41 14.94 6.19 17.77
N ILE A 42 15.16 5.11 18.52
CA ILE A 42 16.01 5.12 19.72
C ILE A 42 17.45 5.47 19.35
N ALA A 43 18.01 4.88 18.29
CA ALA A 43 19.38 5.15 17.86
C ALA A 43 19.56 6.60 17.41
N ALA A 44 18.60 7.18 16.68
CA ALA A 44 18.64 8.59 16.28
C ALA A 44 18.65 9.53 17.50
N ILE A 45 17.80 9.30 18.51
CA ILE A 45 17.77 10.08 19.75
C ILE A 45 19.07 9.89 20.53
N ALA A 46 19.58 8.66 20.65
CA ALA A 46 20.82 8.37 21.34
C ALA A 46 22.01 9.08 20.68
N ALA A 47 22.04 9.15 19.34
CA ALA A 47 23.09 9.85 18.60
C ALA A 47 23.09 11.36 18.89
N LEU A 48 21.93 12.00 18.97
CA LEU A 48 21.82 13.41 19.34
C LEU A 48 22.32 13.65 20.77
N LYS A 49 21.89 12.82 21.69
CA LYS A 49 22.32 12.92 23.11
C LYS A 49 23.85 12.73 23.28
N ALA A 50 24.42 11.72 22.61
CA ALA A 50 25.85 11.43 22.70
C ALA A 50 26.71 12.57 22.14
N GLN A 51 26.18 13.38 21.22
CA GLN A 51 26.89 14.53 20.63
C GLN A 51 26.51 15.86 21.30
N ASN A 52 25.67 15.84 22.36
CA ASN A 52 25.12 17.03 23.02
C ASN A 52 24.42 18.00 22.05
N ILE A 53 23.78 17.47 21.00
CA ILE A 53 23.00 18.25 20.03
C ILE A 53 21.64 18.56 20.65
N PRO A 54 21.22 19.85 20.71
CA PRO A 54 19.89 20.21 21.17
C PRO A 54 18.81 19.52 20.33
N HIS A 55 17.77 19.07 20.99
CA HIS A 55 16.63 18.45 20.33
C HIS A 55 15.34 18.73 21.10
N PRO A 56 14.18 18.77 20.41
CA PRO A 56 12.90 18.97 21.09
C PRO A 56 12.55 17.80 22.00
N ARG A 57 11.50 17.99 22.82
CA ARG A 57 10.86 16.88 23.53
C ARG A 57 10.28 15.89 22.52
N MET A 58 10.56 14.62 22.69
CA MET A 58 10.09 13.55 21.80
C MET A 58 9.22 12.56 22.58
N VAL A 59 8.16 12.07 21.91
CA VAL A 59 7.29 11.00 22.41
C VAL A 59 7.25 9.92 21.33
N GLY A 60 7.69 8.71 21.67
CA GLY A 60 7.52 7.53 20.84
C GLY A 60 6.17 6.88 21.10
N LEU A 61 5.43 6.60 20.03
CA LEU A 61 4.21 5.81 20.03
C LEU A 61 4.50 4.53 19.24
N ILE A 62 4.30 3.38 19.87
CA ILE A 62 4.44 2.08 19.20
C ILE A 62 3.05 1.45 19.13
N GLU A 63 2.56 1.25 17.93
CA GLU A 63 1.31 0.58 17.66
C GLU A 63 1.53 -0.93 17.46
N THR A 64 0.49 -1.73 17.75
CA THR A 64 0.54 -3.19 17.64
C THR A 64 -0.65 -3.78 16.90
N CYS A 65 -1.39 -2.98 16.13
CA CYS A 65 -2.51 -3.44 15.29
C CYS A 65 -2.62 -2.70 13.95
N GLU A 66 -1.52 -2.16 13.43
CA GLU A 66 -1.50 -1.47 12.14
C GLU A 66 -1.93 -2.40 11.01
N GLU A 67 -1.37 -3.59 10.96
CA GLU A 67 -1.62 -4.63 9.95
C GLU A 67 -3.08 -5.15 9.94
N SER A 68 -3.79 -4.92 11.02
CA SER A 68 -5.23 -5.21 11.16
C SER A 68 -6.13 -3.97 11.07
N GLY A 69 -5.57 -2.80 10.72
CA GLY A 69 -6.33 -1.59 10.41
C GLY A 69 -6.44 -0.57 11.53
N SER A 70 -5.59 -0.60 12.55
CA SER A 70 -5.44 0.44 13.59
C SER A 70 -6.73 0.79 14.35
N GLY A 71 -7.62 -0.19 14.56
CA GLY A 71 -8.97 0.04 15.11
C GLY A 71 -8.99 0.74 16.47
N ASP A 72 -7.99 0.49 17.32
CA ASP A 72 -7.92 1.01 18.69
C ASP A 72 -7.07 2.29 18.81
N LEU A 73 -6.42 2.73 17.75
CA LEU A 73 -5.40 3.79 17.81
C LEU A 73 -5.98 5.15 18.21
N LEU A 74 -7.11 5.56 17.63
CA LEU A 74 -7.71 6.86 17.93
C LEU A 74 -8.06 7.03 19.41
N PRO A 75 -8.73 6.07 20.08
CA PRO A 75 -8.97 6.13 21.53
C PRO A 75 -7.68 6.29 22.35
N TYR A 76 -6.59 5.62 21.94
CA TYR A 76 -5.30 5.76 22.62
C TYR A 76 -4.68 7.14 22.40
N ILE A 77 -4.72 7.69 21.19
CA ILE A 77 -4.23 9.05 20.91
C ILE A 77 -5.01 10.06 21.75
N ASP A 78 -6.32 9.93 21.85
CA ASP A 78 -7.15 10.83 22.65
C ASP A 78 -6.85 10.72 24.15
N ALA A 79 -6.68 9.53 24.68
CA ALA A 79 -6.29 9.29 26.07
C ALA A 79 -4.89 9.85 26.39
N LEU A 80 -3.99 9.81 25.40
CA LEU A 80 -2.61 10.29 25.55
C LEU A 80 -2.42 11.76 25.16
N ARG A 81 -3.45 12.45 24.72
CA ARG A 81 -3.38 13.82 24.17
C ARG A 81 -2.64 14.80 25.08
N ALA A 82 -2.93 14.76 26.39
CA ALA A 82 -2.24 15.60 27.38
C ALA A 82 -0.73 15.28 27.47
N ARG A 83 -0.35 14.01 27.28
CA ARG A 83 1.05 13.58 27.26
C ARG A 83 1.75 13.93 25.94
N LEU A 84 1.05 13.85 24.82
CA LEU A 84 1.56 14.24 23.51
C LEU A 84 1.79 15.76 23.46
N GLY A 85 0.87 16.55 23.98
CA GLY A 85 0.96 18.01 23.99
C GLY A 85 0.76 18.62 22.60
N GLU A 86 1.38 19.76 22.34
CA GLU A 86 1.42 20.37 21.02
C GLU A 86 2.48 19.66 20.16
N VAL A 87 2.02 18.98 19.12
CA VAL A 87 2.88 18.23 18.19
C VAL A 87 3.26 19.14 17.04
N ALA A 88 4.55 19.44 16.89
CA ALA A 88 5.09 20.24 15.80
C ALA A 88 5.52 19.38 14.58
N LEU A 89 5.96 18.14 14.85
CA LEU A 89 6.43 17.20 13.85
C LEU A 89 6.01 15.78 14.19
N VAL A 90 5.47 15.06 13.22
CA VAL A 90 5.24 13.61 13.27
C VAL A 90 6.23 12.93 12.34
N ILE A 91 6.96 11.95 12.83
CA ILE A 91 7.82 11.09 12.01
C ILE A 91 7.24 9.68 12.05
N CYS A 92 6.83 9.18 10.88
CA CYS A 92 6.37 7.82 10.65
C CYS A 92 7.41 7.09 9.78
N LEU A 93 7.93 5.98 10.28
CA LEU A 93 9.01 5.20 9.61
C LEU A 93 8.48 3.95 8.90
N ASP A 94 7.19 3.89 8.67
CA ASP A 94 6.48 2.76 8.06
C ASP A 94 6.06 3.08 6.61
N SER A 95 7.04 3.33 5.73
CA SER A 95 6.75 3.63 4.33
C SER A 95 7.85 3.15 3.39
N GLY A 96 7.67 3.44 2.10
CA GLY A 96 8.54 2.97 1.02
C GLY A 96 9.61 3.96 0.60
N ALA A 97 10.62 3.40 -0.08
CA ALA A 97 11.65 4.14 -0.79
C ALA A 97 11.60 3.84 -2.28
N GLY A 98 11.88 4.84 -3.11
CA GLY A 98 11.95 4.66 -4.56
C GLY A 98 13.18 3.84 -4.97
N ASN A 99 14.33 4.18 -4.37
CA ASN A 99 15.60 3.48 -4.48
C ASN A 99 16.34 3.54 -3.13
N TYR A 100 17.59 3.03 -3.09
CA TYR A 100 18.44 3.08 -1.90
C TYR A 100 19.53 4.18 -1.93
N ASP A 101 19.44 5.09 -2.92
CA ASP A 101 20.49 6.08 -3.20
C ASP A 101 20.19 7.47 -2.64
N GLN A 102 18.97 7.71 -2.15
CA GLN A 102 18.55 8.98 -1.55
C GLN A 102 17.46 8.79 -0.50
N LEU A 103 17.24 9.80 0.34
CA LEU A 103 16.09 9.85 1.22
C LEU A 103 14.82 10.06 0.40
N TRP A 104 13.74 9.37 0.79
CA TRP A 104 12.43 9.50 0.17
C TRP A 104 11.38 9.96 1.19
N LEU A 105 10.68 11.05 0.86
CA LEU A 105 9.51 11.50 1.60
C LEU A 105 8.24 11.03 0.90
N THR A 106 7.39 10.33 1.62
CA THR A 106 6.05 9.95 1.13
C THR A 106 5.12 11.13 1.24
N THR A 107 4.52 11.51 0.12
CA THR A 107 3.66 12.70 0.00
C THR A 107 2.19 12.37 -0.22
N SER A 108 1.87 11.12 -0.49
CA SER A 108 0.49 10.64 -0.56
C SER A 108 0.41 9.12 -0.35
N LEU A 109 -0.72 8.69 0.18
CA LEU A 109 -1.07 7.27 0.38
C LEU A 109 -2.46 7.04 -0.20
N ARG A 110 -2.65 5.96 -0.96
CA ARG A 110 -3.99 5.62 -1.45
C ARG A 110 -4.89 5.15 -0.31
N GLY A 111 -6.19 5.38 -0.48
CA GLY A 111 -7.23 4.75 0.31
C GLY A 111 -7.54 3.33 -0.18
N MET A 112 -8.42 2.67 0.54
CA MET A 112 -8.89 1.31 0.23
C MET A 112 -10.37 1.16 0.58
N ALA A 113 -11.08 0.38 -0.26
CA ALA A 113 -12.39 -0.17 0.04
C ALA A 113 -12.39 -1.66 -0.32
N SER A 114 -12.91 -2.53 0.55
CA SER A 114 -12.90 -3.96 0.32
C SER A 114 -14.20 -4.64 0.74
N GLY A 115 -14.46 -5.82 0.17
CA GLY A 115 -15.61 -6.64 0.52
C GLY A 115 -15.67 -7.91 -0.31
N VAL A 116 -16.64 -8.75 0.01
CA VAL A 116 -16.93 -9.98 -0.73
C VAL A 116 -18.19 -9.78 -1.55
N LEU A 117 -18.05 -9.90 -2.87
CA LEU A 117 -19.17 -9.97 -3.81
C LEU A 117 -19.54 -11.44 -4.03
N LYS A 118 -20.76 -11.82 -3.72
CA LYS A 118 -21.29 -13.17 -3.93
C LYS A 118 -22.50 -13.13 -4.86
N VAL A 119 -22.51 -14.03 -5.84
CA VAL A 119 -23.59 -14.24 -6.82
C VAL A 119 -24.09 -15.67 -6.69
N GLU A 120 -25.35 -15.85 -6.32
CA GLU A 120 -25.99 -17.14 -6.14
C GLU A 120 -27.11 -17.33 -7.19
N VAL A 121 -27.11 -18.48 -7.86
CA VAL A 121 -28.08 -18.82 -8.93
C VAL A 121 -28.83 -20.13 -8.65
N LEU A 122 -28.28 -21.00 -7.81
CA LEU A 122 -28.86 -22.27 -7.42
C LEU A 122 -28.62 -22.52 -5.92
N THR A 123 -29.37 -23.44 -5.33
CA THR A 123 -29.17 -23.87 -3.94
C THR A 123 -28.11 -24.97 -3.81
N GLU A 124 -27.84 -25.71 -4.89
CA GLU A 124 -26.84 -26.78 -4.96
C GLU A 124 -26.25 -26.89 -6.36
N GLY A 125 -25.11 -27.57 -6.49
CA GLY A 125 -24.49 -27.83 -7.79
C GLY A 125 -25.26 -28.90 -8.59
N VAL A 126 -25.37 -28.69 -9.89
CA VAL A 126 -26.08 -29.62 -10.80
C VAL A 126 -25.20 -30.04 -11.98
N HIS A 127 -25.59 -31.10 -12.69
CA HIS A 127 -24.85 -31.58 -13.86
C HIS A 127 -24.80 -30.48 -14.95
N SER A 128 -23.59 -30.08 -15.35
CA SER A 128 -23.41 -28.95 -16.27
C SER A 128 -23.95 -29.21 -17.67
N GLY A 129 -23.89 -30.46 -18.16
CA GLY A 129 -24.44 -30.85 -19.48
C GLY A 129 -25.96 -30.73 -19.56
N ASP A 130 -26.65 -30.87 -18.44
CA ASP A 130 -28.11 -30.77 -18.36
C ASP A 130 -28.56 -29.32 -18.10
N ALA A 131 -27.84 -28.58 -17.30
CA ALA A 131 -28.23 -27.24 -16.87
C ALA A 131 -27.69 -26.10 -17.74
N SER A 132 -26.56 -26.31 -18.42
CA SER A 132 -25.93 -25.26 -19.23
C SER A 132 -26.82 -24.79 -20.36
N GLY A 133 -27.00 -23.48 -20.52
CA GLY A 133 -27.90 -22.87 -21.49
C GLY A 133 -29.30 -22.57 -20.93
N LEU A 134 -29.72 -23.26 -19.87
CA LEU A 134 -30.98 -22.99 -19.17
C LEU A 134 -30.71 -22.17 -17.89
N VAL A 135 -29.82 -22.67 -17.04
CA VAL A 135 -29.43 -21.98 -15.79
C VAL A 135 -28.34 -20.93 -16.08
N PRO A 136 -28.49 -19.67 -15.65
CA PRO A 136 -27.46 -18.66 -15.84
C PRO A 136 -26.21 -19.02 -15.03
N SER A 137 -25.03 -18.81 -15.61
CA SER A 137 -23.76 -19.01 -14.90
C SER A 137 -23.52 -17.91 -13.88
N SER A 138 -23.30 -18.27 -12.61
CA SER A 138 -22.93 -17.33 -11.54
C SER A 138 -21.64 -16.57 -11.89
N PHE A 139 -20.66 -17.23 -12.51
CA PHE A 139 -19.42 -16.61 -12.96
C PHE A 139 -19.62 -15.60 -14.09
N ARG A 140 -20.56 -15.86 -15.04
CA ARG A 140 -20.90 -14.89 -16.08
C ARG A 140 -21.56 -13.64 -15.49
N ILE A 141 -22.47 -13.82 -14.53
CA ILE A 141 -23.11 -12.70 -13.83
C ILE A 141 -22.04 -11.91 -13.03
N MET A 142 -21.14 -12.60 -12.34
CA MET A 142 -20.01 -11.97 -11.66
C MET A 142 -19.22 -11.05 -12.60
N ARG A 143 -18.86 -11.50 -13.78
CA ARG A 143 -18.18 -10.68 -14.81
C ARG A 143 -18.99 -9.43 -15.19
N GLN A 144 -20.30 -9.60 -15.43
CA GLN A 144 -21.18 -8.46 -15.76
C GLN A 144 -21.29 -7.43 -14.64
N LEU A 145 -21.19 -7.87 -13.38
CA LEU A 145 -21.19 -6.97 -12.22
C LEU A 145 -19.83 -6.25 -12.08
N LEU A 146 -18.73 -6.93 -12.33
CA LEU A 146 -17.41 -6.30 -12.35
C LEU A 146 -17.29 -5.26 -13.48
N ASP A 147 -17.88 -5.52 -14.65
CA ASP A 147 -17.93 -4.58 -15.78
C ASP A 147 -18.69 -3.27 -15.45
N ARG A 148 -19.44 -3.21 -14.33
CA ARG A 148 -20.04 -1.96 -13.84
C ARG A 148 -19.02 -1.09 -13.10
N LEU A 149 -17.97 -1.70 -12.59
CA LEU A 149 -16.90 -1.01 -11.84
C LEU A 149 -15.73 -0.66 -12.74
N GLU A 150 -15.35 -1.56 -13.64
CA GLU A 150 -14.10 -1.48 -14.38
C GLU A 150 -14.31 -1.79 -15.86
N ASP A 151 -13.70 -1.02 -16.73
CA ASP A 151 -13.56 -1.38 -18.13
C ASP A 151 -12.51 -2.49 -18.27
N SER A 152 -12.95 -3.67 -18.66
CA SER A 152 -12.13 -4.88 -18.73
C SER A 152 -10.97 -4.84 -19.74
N HIS A 153 -10.96 -3.87 -20.67
CA HIS A 153 -9.89 -3.70 -21.66
C HIS A 153 -8.79 -2.77 -21.16
N SER A 154 -9.17 -1.67 -20.51
CA SER A 154 -8.24 -0.64 -20.06
C SER A 154 -7.87 -0.72 -18.58
N GLY A 155 -8.66 -1.46 -17.78
CA GLY A 155 -8.52 -1.47 -16.31
C GLY A 155 -8.96 -0.16 -15.65
N ARG A 156 -9.61 0.75 -16.39
CA ARG A 156 -10.09 2.01 -15.84
C ARG A 156 -11.38 1.80 -15.06
N LEU A 157 -11.41 2.32 -13.83
CA LEU A 157 -12.64 2.36 -13.03
C LEU A 157 -13.64 3.34 -13.65
N LEU A 158 -14.91 2.91 -13.80
CA LEU A 158 -15.95 3.66 -14.48
C LEU A 158 -16.64 4.71 -13.61
N PRO A 159 -16.96 4.44 -12.31
CA PRO A 159 -17.65 5.42 -11.49
C PRO A 159 -16.77 6.66 -11.24
N GLN A 160 -17.29 7.84 -11.60
CA GLN A 160 -16.54 9.09 -11.47
C GLN A 160 -16.23 9.45 -10.02
N SER A 161 -17.06 9.03 -9.08
CA SER A 161 -16.87 9.22 -7.63
C SER A 161 -15.64 8.50 -7.07
N PHE A 162 -15.09 7.50 -7.77
CA PHE A 162 -13.83 6.83 -7.39
C PHE A 162 -12.59 7.58 -7.87
N HIS A 163 -12.76 8.66 -8.61
CA HIS A 163 -11.67 9.49 -9.12
C HIS A 163 -11.61 10.82 -8.38
N CYS A 164 -10.44 11.43 -8.40
CA CYS A 164 -10.26 12.82 -7.99
C CYS A 164 -9.34 13.54 -8.98
N GLU A 165 -9.37 14.86 -8.97
CA GLU A 165 -8.34 15.66 -9.62
C GLU A 165 -7.00 15.47 -8.90
N ILE A 166 -5.94 15.24 -9.66
CA ILE A 166 -4.60 15.08 -9.11
C ILE A 166 -3.98 16.47 -8.95
N PRO A 167 -3.58 16.86 -7.73
CA PRO A 167 -2.96 18.17 -7.52
C PRO A 167 -1.72 18.36 -8.42
N PRO A 168 -1.54 19.54 -9.04
CA PRO A 168 -0.45 19.79 -9.98
C PRO A 168 0.94 19.49 -9.40
N GLU A 169 1.17 19.81 -8.12
CA GLU A 169 2.41 19.51 -7.43
C GLU A 169 2.69 18.00 -7.32
N ARG A 170 1.64 17.17 -7.21
CA ARG A 170 1.79 15.69 -7.18
C ARG A 170 2.10 15.13 -8.56
N VAL A 171 1.57 15.76 -9.61
CA VAL A 171 1.96 15.43 -10.99
C VAL A 171 3.43 15.77 -11.21
N ALA A 172 3.89 16.97 -10.79
CA ALA A 172 5.29 17.37 -10.88
C ALA A 172 6.21 16.41 -10.09
N GLN A 173 5.83 16.03 -8.87
CA GLN A 173 6.56 15.05 -8.07
C GLN A 173 6.65 13.68 -8.76
N ALA A 174 5.58 13.21 -9.40
CA ALA A 174 5.60 11.97 -10.16
C ALA A 174 6.54 12.04 -11.38
N GLN A 175 6.60 13.18 -12.06
CA GLN A 175 7.54 13.42 -13.16
C GLN A 175 9.01 13.42 -12.68
N ASP A 176 9.30 14.07 -11.55
CA ASP A 176 10.64 14.07 -10.95
C ASP A 176 11.04 12.67 -10.49
N THR A 177 10.14 11.97 -9.82
CA THR A 177 10.36 10.57 -9.40
C THR A 177 10.59 9.66 -10.60
N ALA A 178 9.83 9.81 -11.68
CA ALA A 178 10.02 9.05 -12.91
C ALA A 178 11.40 9.29 -13.52
N ARG A 179 11.88 10.55 -13.50
CA ARG A 179 13.22 10.90 -13.99
C ARG A 179 14.33 10.30 -13.13
N ILE A 180 14.15 10.27 -11.81
CA ILE A 180 15.12 9.69 -10.87
C ILE A 180 15.17 8.16 -10.99
N LEU A 181 14.01 7.51 -11.08
CA LEU A 181 13.92 6.05 -11.04
C LEU A 181 14.11 5.40 -12.42
N GLY A 182 13.75 6.10 -13.50
CA GLY A 182 13.82 5.54 -14.84
C GLY A 182 13.13 4.17 -14.94
N ASP A 183 13.83 3.18 -15.46
CA ASP A 183 13.32 1.82 -15.65
C ASP A 183 12.97 1.10 -14.35
N LEU A 184 13.53 1.51 -13.21
CA LEU A 184 13.21 0.91 -11.91
C LEU A 184 11.73 1.02 -11.55
N VAL A 185 10.97 1.97 -12.13
CA VAL A 185 9.52 2.06 -11.96
C VAL A 185 8.85 0.75 -12.36
N HIS A 186 9.31 0.10 -13.43
CA HIS A 186 8.76 -1.15 -13.95
C HIS A 186 9.53 -2.37 -13.44
N GLN A 187 10.86 -2.32 -13.40
CA GLN A 187 11.74 -3.44 -13.04
C GLN A 187 11.61 -3.90 -11.57
N ARG A 188 10.98 -3.12 -10.72
CA ARG A 188 10.76 -3.50 -9.31
C ARG A 188 9.83 -4.70 -9.11
N PHE A 189 9.07 -5.10 -10.13
CA PHE A 189 8.12 -6.21 -10.09
C PHE A 189 8.65 -7.46 -10.75
N PRO A 190 8.34 -8.66 -10.23
CA PRO A 190 8.76 -9.94 -10.79
C PRO A 190 7.86 -10.34 -11.98
N TRP A 191 8.05 -9.71 -13.12
CA TRP A 191 7.26 -9.96 -14.32
C TRP A 191 7.34 -11.41 -14.78
N ALA A 192 6.18 -12.01 -15.07
CA ALA A 192 6.13 -13.32 -15.70
C ALA A 192 6.75 -13.25 -17.11
N HIS A 193 7.45 -14.30 -17.51
CA HIS A 193 8.05 -14.40 -18.82
C HIS A 193 7.92 -15.82 -19.37
N HIS A 194 8.03 -15.96 -20.69
CA HIS A 194 8.12 -17.23 -21.39
C HIS A 194 9.12 -17.12 -22.53
N ASP A 195 9.74 -18.23 -22.89
CA ASP A 195 10.65 -18.27 -24.03
C ASP A 195 9.87 -18.44 -25.34
N CYS A 196 10.13 -17.57 -26.30
CA CYS A 196 9.54 -17.58 -27.62
C CYS A 196 10.63 -17.40 -28.68
N HIS A 197 10.81 -18.40 -29.54
CA HIS A 197 11.81 -18.39 -30.62
C HIS A 197 13.23 -17.96 -30.21
N GLY A 198 13.69 -18.41 -29.02
CA GLY A 198 15.02 -18.10 -28.49
C GLY A 198 15.16 -16.73 -27.82
N SER A 199 14.05 -16.04 -27.59
CA SER A 199 13.99 -14.78 -26.84
C SER A 199 13.01 -14.90 -25.67
N SER A 200 13.37 -14.33 -24.52
CA SER A 200 12.44 -14.22 -23.39
C SER A 200 11.46 -13.05 -23.59
N VAL A 201 10.18 -13.37 -23.62
CA VAL A 201 9.08 -12.39 -23.74
C VAL A 201 8.47 -12.17 -22.35
N PHE A 202 8.48 -10.94 -21.87
CA PHE A 202 7.92 -10.55 -20.59
C PHE A 202 6.50 -10.01 -20.75
N THR A 203 5.68 -10.21 -19.69
CA THR A 203 4.41 -9.50 -19.56
C THR A 203 4.67 -7.99 -19.55
N LEU A 204 3.90 -7.25 -20.32
CA LEU A 204 4.06 -5.79 -20.41
C LEU A 204 3.28 -5.09 -19.29
N PRO A 205 3.79 -3.96 -18.77
CA PRO A 205 3.04 -3.12 -17.84
C PRO A 205 1.85 -2.46 -18.55
N THR A 206 0.87 -2.00 -17.78
CA THR A 206 -0.32 -1.29 -18.29
C THR A 206 0.02 0.02 -19.03
N THR A 207 1.19 0.58 -18.81
CA THR A 207 1.74 1.74 -19.53
C THR A 207 3.26 1.68 -19.52
N GLN A 208 3.89 2.12 -20.61
CA GLN A 208 5.34 2.26 -20.73
C GLN A 208 5.84 3.62 -20.21
N ASP A 209 4.95 4.60 -20.06
CA ASP A 209 5.31 5.91 -19.49
C ASP A 209 5.49 5.79 -17.97
N PRO A 210 6.70 6.01 -17.43
CA PRO A 210 6.97 5.85 -16.00
C PRO A 210 6.21 6.87 -15.14
N THR A 211 5.93 8.07 -15.63
CA THR A 211 5.10 9.06 -14.92
C THR A 211 3.67 8.55 -14.80
N GLN A 212 3.09 8.07 -15.90
CA GLN A 212 1.73 7.52 -15.86
C GLN A 212 1.67 6.25 -15.01
N ALA A 213 2.69 5.40 -15.03
CA ALA A 213 2.78 4.23 -14.16
C ALA A 213 2.78 4.61 -12.68
N LEU A 214 3.53 5.64 -12.29
CA LEU A 214 3.53 6.19 -10.94
C LEU A 214 2.16 6.76 -10.56
N LEU A 215 1.54 7.57 -11.41
CA LEU A 215 0.21 8.15 -11.16
C LEU A 215 -0.88 7.06 -11.09
N ASN A 216 -0.83 6.03 -11.94
CA ASN A 216 -1.75 4.89 -11.88
C ASN A 216 -1.65 4.17 -10.52
N ARG A 217 -0.42 4.02 -10.01
CA ARG A 217 -0.16 3.33 -8.76
C ARG A 217 -0.51 4.15 -7.51
N THR A 218 -0.53 5.47 -7.60
CA THR A 218 -0.58 6.36 -6.42
C THR A 218 -1.78 7.29 -6.38
N TRP A 219 -2.36 7.65 -7.54
CA TRP A 219 -3.39 8.68 -7.65
C TRP A 219 -4.62 8.27 -8.44
N ARG A 220 -4.64 7.06 -9.03
CA ARG A 220 -5.81 6.56 -9.75
C ARG A 220 -6.40 5.34 -9.05
N PRO A 221 -7.72 5.16 -9.12
CA PRO A 221 -8.34 3.99 -8.52
C PRO A 221 -8.01 2.73 -9.33
N THR A 222 -7.88 1.59 -8.63
CA THR A 222 -7.64 0.28 -9.26
C THR A 222 -8.40 -0.80 -8.53
N LEU A 223 -8.94 -1.78 -9.25
CA LEU A 223 -9.61 -2.94 -8.68
C LEU A 223 -8.70 -4.17 -8.76
N SER A 224 -8.70 -4.97 -7.70
CA SER A 224 -8.06 -6.28 -7.64
C SER A 224 -9.02 -7.32 -7.08
N VAL A 225 -9.03 -8.51 -7.64
CA VAL A 225 -9.66 -9.69 -7.06
C VAL A 225 -8.58 -10.42 -6.24
N THR A 226 -8.73 -10.45 -4.93
CA THR A 226 -7.72 -10.99 -3.99
C THR A 226 -8.08 -12.36 -3.42
N GLY A 227 -9.26 -12.87 -3.73
CA GLY A 227 -9.69 -14.21 -3.34
C GLY A 227 -10.92 -14.66 -4.11
N ALA A 228 -11.11 -15.97 -4.23
CA ALA A 228 -12.24 -16.58 -4.91
C ALA A 228 -12.79 -17.76 -4.12
N GLU A 229 -14.12 -17.93 -4.14
CA GLU A 229 -14.85 -19.05 -3.56
C GLU A 229 -15.96 -19.52 -4.52
N GLY A 230 -16.42 -20.75 -4.34
CA GLY A 230 -17.40 -21.38 -5.22
C GLY A 230 -16.78 -22.08 -6.45
N LEU A 231 -15.48 -21.97 -6.64
CA LEU A 231 -14.71 -22.66 -7.68
C LEU A 231 -13.73 -23.63 -6.99
N PRO A 232 -13.82 -24.94 -7.24
CA PRO A 232 -12.92 -25.93 -6.65
C PRO A 232 -11.50 -25.80 -7.24
N ALA A 233 -10.52 -26.40 -6.57
CA ALA A 233 -9.21 -26.60 -7.17
C ALA A 233 -9.32 -27.43 -8.47
N LEU A 234 -8.39 -27.24 -9.41
CA LEU A 234 -8.49 -27.87 -10.74
C LEU A 234 -8.55 -29.40 -10.67
N GLN A 235 -7.81 -30.03 -9.74
CA GLN A 235 -7.83 -31.47 -9.54
C GLN A 235 -9.16 -32.00 -9.01
N ASP A 236 -9.98 -31.16 -8.36
CA ASP A 236 -11.27 -31.50 -7.78
C ASP A 236 -12.45 -31.00 -8.66
N ALA A 237 -12.13 -30.43 -9.81
CA ALA A 237 -13.13 -29.88 -10.72
C ALA A 237 -13.78 -30.97 -11.56
N GLY A 238 -15.12 -30.99 -11.58
CA GLY A 238 -15.94 -31.88 -12.39
C GLY A 238 -16.95 -31.10 -13.24
N ASN A 239 -17.77 -31.84 -14.02
CA ASN A 239 -18.81 -31.28 -14.88
C ASN A 239 -20.04 -30.82 -14.09
N VAL A 240 -19.83 -29.84 -13.19
CA VAL A 240 -20.85 -29.27 -12.31
C VAL A 240 -21.06 -27.80 -12.62
N LEU A 241 -22.30 -27.39 -12.87
CA LEU A 241 -22.68 -25.98 -12.85
C LEU A 241 -22.75 -25.52 -11.39
N ARG A 242 -21.93 -24.51 -11.07
CA ARG A 242 -21.77 -24.08 -9.68
C ARG A 242 -22.96 -23.26 -9.20
N PRO A 243 -23.42 -23.47 -7.94
CA PRO A 243 -24.56 -22.75 -7.39
C PRO A 243 -24.27 -21.27 -7.14
N TYR A 244 -23.00 -20.93 -6.86
CA TYR A 244 -22.56 -19.55 -6.63
C TYR A 244 -21.12 -19.34 -7.06
N THR A 245 -20.75 -18.06 -7.16
CA THR A 245 -19.36 -17.56 -7.29
C THR A 245 -19.20 -16.38 -6.32
N ALA A 246 -18.13 -16.36 -5.53
CA ALA A 246 -17.81 -15.23 -4.67
C ALA A 246 -16.38 -14.77 -4.90
N PHE A 247 -16.18 -13.43 -4.94
CA PHE A 247 -14.87 -12.81 -5.07
C PHE A 247 -14.63 -11.80 -3.95
N LYS A 248 -13.43 -11.86 -3.36
CA LYS A 248 -12.95 -10.79 -2.48
C LYS A 248 -12.38 -9.68 -3.34
N LEU A 249 -13.01 -8.51 -3.27
CA LEU A 249 -12.65 -7.31 -4.03
C LEU A 249 -11.82 -6.38 -3.15
N SER A 250 -10.74 -5.85 -3.72
CA SER A 250 -9.92 -4.79 -3.12
C SER A 250 -9.82 -3.63 -4.11
N LEU A 251 -10.51 -2.54 -3.80
CA LEU A 251 -10.48 -1.30 -4.55
C LEU A 251 -9.49 -0.35 -3.88
N ARG A 252 -8.43 0.01 -4.59
CA ARG A 252 -7.56 1.11 -4.15
C ARG A 252 -8.13 2.43 -4.63
N LEU A 253 -8.21 3.40 -3.73
CA LEU A 253 -8.81 4.70 -3.97
C LEU A 253 -7.74 5.79 -4.02
N PRO A 254 -7.92 6.84 -4.83
CA PRO A 254 -7.08 8.02 -4.76
C PRO A 254 -7.06 8.63 -3.35
N PRO A 255 -5.98 9.35 -2.98
CA PRO A 255 -5.81 9.91 -1.63
C PRO A 255 -6.96 10.80 -1.13
N LEU A 256 -7.67 11.48 -2.05
CA LEU A 256 -8.72 12.45 -1.73
C LEU A 256 -10.15 11.87 -1.84
N VAL A 257 -10.30 10.59 -2.12
CA VAL A 257 -11.61 9.94 -2.22
C VAL A 257 -12.04 9.38 -0.86
N ASP A 258 -13.25 9.73 -0.44
CA ASP A 258 -13.86 9.20 0.78
C ASP A 258 -14.17 7.71 0.64
N ALA A 259 -13.50 6.89 1.45
CA ALA A 259 -13.63 5.44 1.38
C ALA A 259 -14.99 4.92 1.84
N ALA A 260 -15.62 5.54 2.83
CA ALA A 260 -16.93 5.12 3.32
C ALA A 260 -18.00 5.33 2.23
N ARG A 261 -17.96 6.48 1.55
CA ARG A 261 -18.82 6.74 0.39
C ARG A 261 -18.56 5.77 -0.75
N ALA A 262 -17.30 5.48 -1.05
CA ALA A 262 -16.94 4.52 -2.11
C ALA A 262 -17.48 3.11 -1.81
N VAL A 263 -17.38 2.64 -0.56
CA VAL A 263 -17.97 1.35 -0.12
C VAL A 263 -19.48 1.31 -0.36
N GLN A 264 -20.20 2.36 0.02
CA GLN A 264 -21.66 2.41 -0.19
C GLN A 264 -22.01 2.40 -1.67
N GLU A 265 -21.29 3.12 -2.49
CA GLU A 265 -21.50 3.14 -3.93
C GLU A 265 -21.19 1.80 -4.58
N MET A 266 -20.10 1.13 -4.19
CA MET A 266 -19.82 -0.25 -4.62
C MET A 266 -21.02 -1.17 -4.34
N LYS A 267 -21.58 -1.10 -3.12
CA LYS A 267 -22.73 -1.91 -2.74
C LYS A 267 -23.93 -1.64 -3.65
N VAL A 268 -24.26 -0.38 -3.87
CA VAL A 268 -25.38 0.01 -4.75
C VAL A 268 -25.18 -0.46 -6.18
N LEU A 269 -23.99 -0.26 -6.75
CA LEU A 269 -23.67 -0.65 -8.13
C LEU A 269 -23.70 -2.17 -8.34
N LEU A 270 -23.26 -2.92 -7.35
CA LEU A 270 -23.12 -4.37 -7.46
C LEU A 270 -24.44 -5.11 -7.18
N GLU A 271 -25.22 -4.66 -6.19
CA GLU A 271 -26.44 -5.37 -5.78
C GLU A 271 -27.67 -4.99 -6.61
N ASN A 272 -27.77 -3.74 -7.08
CA ASN A 272 -28.95 -3.30 -7.81
C ASN A 272 -29.04 -3.93 -9.22
N ASN A 273 -30.27 -4.20 -9.63
CA ASN A 273 -30.57 -4.73 -10.97
C ASN A 273 -29.71 -5.94 -11.35
N ALA A 274 -29.66 -6.91 -10.44
CA ALA A 274 -28.89 -8.15 -10.66
C ALA A 274 -29.37 -8.86 -11.93
N PRO A 275 -28.47 -9.25 -12.86
CA PRO A 275 -28.86 -10.00 -14.05
C PRO A 275 -29.59 -11.29 -13.67
N TYR A 276 -30.63 -11.64 -14.44
CA TYR A 276 -31.47 -12.82 -14.23
C TYR A 276 -32.14 -12.90 -12.84
N GLN A 277 -32.25 -11.77 -12.11
CA GLN A 277 -32.74 -11.73 -10.73
C GLN A 277 -31.95 -12.65 -9.79
N ALA A 278 -30.67 -12.90 -10.10
CA ALA A 278 -29.78 -13.67 -9.23
C ALA A 278 -29.66 -13.00 -7.85
N ARG A 279 -29.46 -13.82 -6.83
CA ARG A 279 -29.17 -13.30 -5.50
C ARG A 279 -27.76 -12.77 -5.46
N VAL A 280 -27.61 -11.46 -5.36
CA VAL A 280 -26.31 -10.78 -5.27
C VAL A 280 -26.19 -10.10 -3.91
N THR A 281 -25.08 -10.32 -3.24
CA THR A 281 -24.75 -9.66 -1.97
C THR A 281 -23.32 -9.12 -2.05
N PHE A 282 -23.13 -7.90 -1.58
CA PHE A 282 -21.81 -7.32 -1.33
C PHE A 282 -21.64 -7.03 0.17
N GLU A 283 -20.89 -7.91 0.83
CA GLU A 283 -20.53 -7.76 2.22
C GLU A 283 -19.21 -6.98 2.33
N HIS A 284 -19.30 -5.73 2.77
CA HIS A 284 -18.12 -4.89 2.87
C HIS A 284 -17.33 -5.19 4.15
N HIS A 285 -16.00 -5.13 4.05
CA HIS A 285 -15.06 -5.30 5.17
C HIS A 285 -14.50 -3.96 5.66
N GLY A 286 -15.18 -2.85 5.30
CA GLY A 286 -14.75 -1.50 5.63
C GLY A 286 -13.93 -0.83 4.54
N GLY A 287 -13.42 0.35 4.87
CA GLY A 287 -12.58 1.15 4.02
C GLY A 287 -11.76 2.13 4.83
N ALA A 288 -10.65 2.57 4.30
CA ALA A 288 -9.80 3.60 4.87
C ALA A 288 -9.54 4.68 3.82
N THR A 289 -9.89 5.92 4.15
CA THR A 289 -9.59 7.07 3.29
C THR A 289 -8.08 7.26 3.23
N GLY A 290 -7.56 7.57 2.05
CA GLY A 290 -6.16 7.83 1.84
C GLY A 290 -5.68 9.12 2.51
N TRP A 291 -4.46 9.48 2.22
CA TRP A 291 -3.84 10.66 2.77
C TRP A 291 -3.08 11.43 1.67
N ASN A 292 -3.29 12.74 1.62
CA ASN A 292 -2.47 13.68 0.88
C ASN A 292 -1.73 14.55 1.89
N ALA A 293 -0.40 14.51 1.87
CA ALA A 293 0.42 15.27 2.80
C ALA A 293 0.10 16.78 2.71
N PRO A 294 0.04 17.49 3.83
CA PRO A 294 0.03 18.95 3.82
C PRO A 294 1.33 19.50 3.21
N ASP A 295 1.31 20.77 2.85
CA ASP A 295 2.50 21.45 2.34
C ASP A 295 3.65 21.34 3.33
N VAL A 296 4.83 21.02 2.82
CA VAL A 296 6.05 20.90 3.62
C VAL A 296 6.59 22.31 3.90
N ALA A 297 6.76 22.64 5.17
CA ALA A 297 7.31 23.92 5.57
C ALA A 297 8.75 24.13 5.01
N PRO A 298 9.14 25.38 4.68
CA PRO A 298 10.46 25.65 4.09
C PRO A 298 11.64 25.10 4.93
N TRP A 299 11.57 25.23 6.26
CA TRP A 299 12.60 24.69 7.15
C TRP A 299 12.73 23.16 7.03
N LEU A 300 11.60 22.46 6.93
CA LEU A 300 11.59 20.99 6.82
C LEU A 300 12.08 20.54 5.44
N THR A 301 11.68 21.23 4.37
CA THR A 301 12.22 20.98 3.02
C THR A 301 13.74 21.11 3.01
N GLN A 302 14.27 22.19 3.60
CA GLN A 302 15.70 22.41 3.71
C GLN A 302 16.39 21.33 4.56
N ALA A 303 15.81 20.96 5.70
CA ALA A 303 16.33 19.92 6.57
C ALA A 303 16.39 18.55 5.87
N LEU A 304 15.34 18.17 5.15
CA LEU A 304 15.28 16.92 4.40
C LEU A 304 16.31 16.86 3.27
N HIS A 305 16.44 17.92 2.48
CA HIS A 305 17.46 17.99 1.44
C HIS A 305 18.88 17.99 2.00
N SER A 306 19.12 18.73 3.09
CA SER A 306 20.43 18.76 3.76
C SER A 306 20.79 17.38 4.31
N ALA A 307 19.87 16.70 4.98
CA ALA A 307 20.09 15.37 5.53
C ALA A 307 20.29 14.32 4.41
N SER A 308 19.51 14.40 3.33
CA SER A 308 19.68 13.49 2.20
C SER A 308 21.05 13.68 1.53
N ASN A 309 21.44 14.91 1.24
CA ASN A 309 22.76 15.19 0.66
C ASN A 309 23.90 14.70 1.57
N ALA A 310 23.80 14.94 2.89
CA ALA A 310 24.85 14.55 3.85
C ALA A 310 25.03 13.03 3.96
N HIS A 311 23.95 12.28 3.97
CA HIS A 311 23.99 10.84 4.25
C HIS A 311 23.87 9.95 3.01
N PHE A 312 23.28 10.45 1.92
CA PHE A 312 23.07 9.69 0.69
C PHE A 312 23.83 10.27 -0.51
N GLY A 313 24.19 11.55 -0.48
CA GLY A 313 24.87 12.21 -1.60
C GLY A 313 23.95 12.72 -2.69
N ALA A 314 22.64 12.71 -2.47
CA ALA A 314 21.62 13.17 -3.41
C ALA A 314 20.50 13.92 -2.66
N PRO A 315 19.76 14.84 -3.31
CA PRO A 315 18.64 15.53 -2.69
C PRO A 315 17.51 14.55 -2.32
N CYS A 316 16.69 14.93 -1.32
CA CYS A 316 15.51 14.16 -0.93
C CYS A 316 14.53 14.04 -2.10
N GLY A 317 14.08 12.84 -2.40
CA GLY A 317 13.02 12.56 -3.36
C GLY A 317 11.64 12.59 -2.71
N PHE A 318 10.61 12.87 -3.50
CA PHE A 318 9.20 12.94 -3.05
C PHE A 318 8.39 11.92 -3.84
N ILE A 319 7.66 11.04 -3.15
CA ILE A 319 6.96 9.93 -3.80
C ILE A 319 5.59 9.69 -3.18
N GLY A 320 4.58 9.44 -4.01
CA GLY A 320 3.33 8.82 -3.55
C GLY A 320 3.50 7.31 -3.36
N GLN A 321 2.72 6.72 -2.46
CA GLN A 321 2.69 5.27 -2.26
C GLN A 321 1.32 4.68 -2.61
N GLY A 322 1.36 3.44 -3.09
CA GLY A 322 0.15 2.70 -3.47
C GLY A 322 -0.55 2.03 -2.29
N GLY A 323 0.12 1.90 -1.16
CA GLY A 323 -0.42 1.36 0.07
C GLY A 323 -1.32 2.35 0.81
N THR A 324 -1.99 1.84 1.83
CA THR A 324 -2.88 2.61 2.71
C THR A 324 -2.34 2.49 4.12
N ILE A 325 -2.02 3.63 4.73
CA ILE A 325 -1.64 3.71 6.15
C ILE A 325 -2.69 4.60 6.82
N PRO A 326 -3.74 4.02 7.41
CA PRO A 326 -4.86 4.78 8.00
C PRO A 326 -4.40 5.80 9.06
N LEU A 327 -3.38 5.44 9.82
CA LEU A 327 -2.71 6.25 10.84
C LEU A 327 -2.38 7.66 10.33
N MET A 328 -1.87 7.81 9.11
CA MET A 328 -1.42 9.12 8.61
C MET A 328 -2.56 10.11 8.41
N ASN A 329 -3.70 9.64 7.90
CA ASN A 329 -4.90 10.48 7.80
C ASN A 329 -5.41 10.89 9.19
N MET A 330 -5.45 9.95 10.14
CA MET A 330 -5.87 10.19 11.51
C MET A 330 -4.97 11.20 12.23
N LEU A 331 -3.66 11.04 12.12
CA LEU A 331 -2.69 11.97 12.74
C LEU A 331 -2.75 13.37 12.11
N SER A 332 -2.90 13.47 10.79
CA SER A 332 -3.04 14.77 10.13
C SER A 332 -4.31 15.51 10.57
N GLN A 333 -5.42 14.80 10.77
CA GLN A 333 -6.65 15.39 11.30
C GLN A 333 -6.54 15.75 12.79
N GLY A 334 -5.88 14.90 13.57
CA GLY A 334 -5.69 15.10 15.01
C GLY A 334 -4.68 16.22 15.36
N PHE A 335 -3.71 16.45 14.49
CA PHE A 335 -2.63 17.44 14.65
C PHE A 335 -2.46 18.30 13.38
N PRO A 336 -3.44 19.12 13.01
CA PRO A 336 -3.46 19.82 11.72
C PRO A 336 -2.35 20.87 11.54
N ARG A 337 -1.66 21.24 12.61
CA ARG A 337 -0.50 22.17 12.58
C ARG A 337 0.85 21.46 12.52
N ALA A 338 0.86 20.14 12.73
CA ALA A 338 2.10 19.37 12.70
C ALA A 338 2.60 19.17 11.27
N GLN A 339 3.90 19.23 11.08
CA GLN A 339 4.54 18.76 9.88
C GLN A 339 4.62 17.23 9.89
N MET A 340 4.53 16.61 8.70
CA MET A 340 4.52 15.14 8.57
C MET A 340 5.74 14.69 7.78
N VAL A 341 6.58 13.85 8.39
CA VAL A 341 7.68 13.14 7.75
C VAL A 341 7.33 11.66 7.70
N VAL A 342 6.87 11.22 6.55
CA VAL A 342 6.54 9.82 6.30
C VAL A 342 7.60 9.24 5.38
N CYS A 343 8.39 8.33 5.88
CA CYS A 343 9.48 7.68 5.16
C CYS A 343 9.67 6.26 5.67
N GLY A 344 10.52 5.49 5.04
CA GLY A 344 10.75 4.11 5.46
C GLY A 344 11.76 3.40 4.58
N VAL A 345 11.92 2.11 4.80
CA VAL A 345 12.98 1.28 4.20
C VAL A 345 12.49 0.30 3.15
N LEU A 346 11.17 0.32 2.83
CA LEU A 346 10.59 -0.58 1.84
C LEU A 346 10.99 -0.16 0.42
N GLY A 347 12.24 -0.38 0.09
CA GLY A 347 12.82 -0.09 -1.21
C GLY A 347 12.65 -1.23 -2.23
N PRO A 348 13.33 -1.15 -3.38
CA PRO A 348 13.24 -2.16 -4.41
C PRO A 348 13.54 -3.57 -3.89
N GLN A 349 12.68 -4.53 -4.22
CA GLN A 349 12.79 -5.95 -3.87
C GLN A 349 12.71 -6.28 -2.36
N SER A 350 12.44 -5.31 -1.47
CA SER A 350 12.30 -5.58 -0.03
C SER A 350 11.17 -6.56 0.30
N ASN A 351 10.18 -6.64 -0.58
CA ASN A 351 9.10 -7.62 -0.59
C ASN A 351 8.30 -7.70 0.73
N ALA A 352 7.96 -6.54 1.31
CA ALA A 352 7.01 -6.48 2.42
C ALA A 352 5.74 -7.28 2.10
N HIS A 353 5.18 -7.95 3.08
CA HIS A 353 4.03 -8.88 2.98
C HIS A 353 4.28 -10.16 2.16
N GLY A 354 5.37 -10.26 1.41
CA GLY A 354 5.76 -11.44 0.64
C GLY A 354 6.82 -12.31 1.32
N PRO A 355 7.20 -13.45 0.71
CA PRO A 355 8.35 -14.23 1.17
C PRO A 355 9.67 -13.51 0.88
N ASN A 356 10.72 -13.86 1.62
CA ASN A 356 12.06 -13.29 1.51
C ASN A 356 12.12 -11.77 1.77
N GLU A 357 11.24 -11.25 2.61
CA GLU A 357 11.29 -9.88 3.09
C GLU A 357 12.67 -9.59 3.69
N PHE A 358 13.23 -8.41 3.36
CA PHE A 358 14.51 -7.99 3.93
C PHE A 358 14.58 -6.48 4.22
N LEU A 359 15.33 -6.16 5.26
CA LEU A 359 15.83 -4.83 5.55
C LEU A 359 17.16 -4.59 4.84
N HIS A 360 17.26 -3.54 4.01
CA HIS A 360 18.54 -3.08 3.47
C HIS A 360 19.30 -2.27 4.54
N MET A 361 20.25 -2.93 5.24
CA MET A 361 20.89 -2.37 6.43
C MET A 361 21.64 -1.04 6.18
N PRO A 362 22.41 -0.87 5.07
CA PRO A 362 23.06 0.42 4.80
C PRO A 362 22.04 1.57 4.65
N TYR A 363 20.92 1.32 3.97
CA TYR A 363 19.86 2.32 3.82
C TYR A 363 19.23 2.69 5.17
N ALA A 364 18.90 1.69 5.99
CA ALA A 364 18.32 1.90 7.32
C ALA A 364 19.25 2.73 8.22
N ARG A 365 20.57 2.50 8.17
CA ARG A 365 21.56 3.31 8.91
C ARG A 365 21.57 4.76 8.43
N LYS A 366 21.59 4.99 7.11
CA LYS A 366 21.53 6.34 6.51
C LYS A 366 20.23 7.05 6.85
N LEU A 367 19.09 6.36 6.77
CA LEU A 367 17.78 6.88 7.17
C LEU A 367 17.77 7.30 8.63
N THR A 368 18.29 6.45 9.54
CA THR A 368 18.39 6.76 10.96
C THR A 368 19.22 8.04 11.23
N ALA A 369 20.36 8.18 10.55
CA ALA A 369 21.20 9.37 10.67
C ALA A 369 20.51 10.62 10.09
N ALA A 370 19.83 10.49 8.94
CA ALA A 370 19.05 11.57 8.35
C ALA A 370 17.91 12.03 9.27
N MET A 371 17.21 11.10 9.93
CA MET A 371 16.15 11.45 10.89
C MET A 371 16.71 12.15 12.13
N ALA A 372 17.87 11.75 12.64
CA ALA A 372 18.54 12.49 13.71
C ALA A 372 18.80 13.95 13.30
N GLN A 373 19.33 14.17 12.11
CA GLN A 373 19.59 15.51 11.58
C GLN A 373 18.30 16.33 11.39
N VAL A 374 17.23 15.73 10.87
CA VAL A 374 15.92 16.40 10.71
C VAL A 374 15.37 16.80 12.07
N MET A 375 15.42 15.92 13.08
CA MET A 375 14.97 16.23 14.44
C MET A 375 15.76 17.37 15.07
N ALA A 376 17.07 17.46 14.82
CA ALA A 376 17.93 18.56 15.30
C ALA A 376 17.63 19.90 14.58
N SER A 377 16.96 19.87 13.46
CA SER A 377 16.66 21.06 12.63
C SER A 377 15.30 21.69 12.95
N LEU A 378 14.55 21.14 13.90
CA LEU A 378 13.26 21.71 14.31
C LEU A 378 13.51 23.10 14.95
N PRO A 379 12.79 24.17 14.46
CA PRO A 379 13.00 25.53 14.96
C PRO A 379 12.60 25.73 16.42
#